data_42d67be15d46a9a78dc162642bf69bf8
#
_entry.id   42d67be15d46a9a78dc162642bf69bf8
#
_cell.length_a   1.000
_cell.length_b   1.000
_cell.length_c   1.000
_cell.angle_alpha   90.00
_cell.angle_beta   90.00
_cell.angle_gamma   90.00
#
_symmetry.space_group_name_H-M   'P 1'
#
loop_
_entity.id
_entity.type
_entity.pdbx_description
1 polymer ?
#
loop_
_entity_poly.entity_id
_entity_poly.type
_entity_poly.pdbx_seq_one_letter_code
_entity_poly.pdbx_strand_id
1 'polypeptide(L)'
;MGFNLDDYEPVAARHTRWLADHPTGRTITHMISAPGADICVIRAELWLDDICIATGYAEEVRGAGNVNRTSHVENCETSAVGRALANAGYAGSDVNKRPSREEMSKVQRMASGTDKRLPEVRITQPDGVASEKQINYIKSLLRAGEFPRPANLDSITKGEASAMVDALKNGTYKPPVNDGEEPF
;
A
#
# COMPACT_ATOMS: atom_id res chain seq x y z
N MET A 1 19.25 14.57 -15.62
CA MET A 1 20.09 15.01 -14.49
C MET A 1 19.68 14.20 -13.27
N GLY A 2 20.60 13.43 -12.70
CA GLY A 2 20.36 12.72 -11.41
C GLY A 2 20.46 13.75 -10.27
N PHE A 3 19.61 13.62 -9.26
CA PHE A 3 19.76 14.36 -8.01
C PHE A 3 20.57 13.51 -7.02
N ASN A 4 21.31 14.17 -6.11
CA ASN A 4 22.04 13.49 -5.05
C ASN A 4 21.17 13.44 -3.79
N LEU A 5 20.96 12.23 -3.22
CA LEU A 5 20.19 12.05 -2.00
C LEU A 5 20.80 12.76 -0.78
N ASP A 6 22.12 12.94 -0.76
CA ASP A 6 22.82 13.66 0.33
C ASP A 6 22.49 15.14 0.39
N ASP A 7 21.93 15.69 -0.68
CA ASP A 7 21.42 17.05 -0.73
C ASP A 7 20.10 17.24 0.04
N TYR A 8 19.44 16.15 0.44
CA TYR A 8 18.13 16.18 1.10
C TYR A 8 18.27 15.78 2.56
N GLU A 9 17.67 16.56 3.45
CA GLU A 9 17.70 16.31 4.88
C GLU A 9 16.74 15.18 5.27
N PRO A 10 17.17 14.20 6.10
CA PRO A 10 16.29 13.16 6.64
C PRO A 10 15.17 13.72 7.52
N VAL A 11 14.02 13.05 7.54
CA VAL A 11 12.89 13.42 8.41
C VAL A 11 13.30 13.43 9.88
N ALA A 12 14.10 12.47 10.32
CA ALA A 12 14.58 12.38 11.70
C ALA A 12 15.38 13.64 12.13
N ALA A 13 16.24 14.17 11.25
CA ALA A 13 17.00 15.38 11.54
C ALA A 13 16.08 16.61 11.65
N ARG A 14 15.09 16.74 10.76
CA ARG A 14 14.07 17.80 10.83
C ARG A 14 13.26 17.73 12.12
N HIS A 15 12.86 16.52 12.50
CA HIS A 15 12.09 16.29 13.72
C HIS A 15 12.87 16.62 14.98
N THR A 16 14.15 16.22 15.03
CA THR A 16 15.04 16.58 16.14
C THR A 16 15.17 18.09 16.29
N ARG A 17 15.37 18.82 15.18
CA ARG A 17 15.45 20.28 15.20
C ARG A 17 14.15 20.92 15.67
N TRP A 18 12.99 20.43 15.17
CA TRP A 18 11.70 20.93 15.59
C TRP A 18 11.46 20.74 17.09
N LEU A 19 11.80 19.57 17.66
CA LEU A 19 11.68 19.32 19.10
C LEU A 19 12.66 20.16 19.93
N ALA A 20 13.85 20.48 19.40
CA ALA A 20 14.79 21.37 20.07
C ALA A 20 14.27 22.81 20.16
N ASP A 21 13.62 23.29 19.08
CA ASP A 21 13.03 24.62 19.03
C ASP A 21 11.71 24.71 19.82
N HIS A 22 11.00 23.57 19.96
CA HIS A 22 9.70 23.46 20.62
C HIS A 22 9.69 22.29 21.64
N PRO A 23 10.26 22.47 22.84
CA PRO A 23 10.36 21.39 23.83
C PRO A 23 9.01 20.84 24.31
N THR A 24 7.93 21.62 24.21
CA THR A 24 6.55 21.19 24.52
C THR A 24 5.81 20.67 23.29
N GLY A 25 6.46 20.66 22.13
CA GLY A 25 5.88 20.23 20.86
C GLY A 25 5.52 18.74 20.85
N ARG A 26 4.40 18.41 20.20
CA ARG A 26 3.92 17.04 20.05
C ARG A 26 3.72 16.71 18.59
N THR A 27 4.15 15.53 18.19
CA THR A 27 3.83 14.95 16.87
C THR A 27 2.82 13.85 17.09
N ILE A 28 1.66 13.95 16.42
CA ILE A 28 0.58 12.97 16.50
C ILE A 28 0.31 12.44 15.10
N THR A 29 0.20 11.13 14.96
CA THR A 29 -0.14 10.48 13.70
C THR A 29 -1.46 9.74 13.80
N HIS A 30 -2.23 9.77 12.72
CA HIS A 30 -3.53 9.12 12.62
C HIS A 30 -3.56 8.28 11.35
N MET A 31 -3.81 6.99 11.50
CA MET A 31 -4.10 6.12 10.36
C MET A 31 -5.52 6.43 9.86
N ILE A 32 -5.63 6.90 8.63
CA ILE A 32 -6.91 7.25 7.98
C ILE A 32 -7.49 6.04 7.24
N SER A 33 -6.62 5.19 6.67
CA SER A 33 -7.03 3.96 6.02
C SER A 33 -7.44 2.89 7.04
N ALA A 34 -8.25 1.92 6.63
CA ALA A 34 -8.59 0.78 7.47
C ALA A 34 -7.34 -0.04 7.82
N PRO A 35 -7.22 -0.55 9.06
CA PRO A 35 -6.13 -1.45 9.43
C PRO A 35 -6.06 -2.65 8.49
N GLY A 36 -4.86 -2.95 8.00
CA GLY A 36 -4.64 -4.08 7.08
C GLY A 36 -4.96 -3.81 5.61
N ALA A 37 -5.43 -2.61 5.24
CA ALA A 37 -5.63 -2.22 3.84
C ALA A 37 -4.32 -2.27 3.05
N ASP A 38 -4.42 -2.52 1.74
CA ASP A 38 -3.27 -2.49 0.84
C ASP A 38 -2.75 -1.05 0.59
N ILE A 39 -3.62 -0.06 0.76
CA ILE A 39 -3.26 1.36 0.72
C ILE A 39 -3.27 1.88 2.15
N CYS A 40 -2.11 2.34 2.62
CA CYS A 40 -1.95 3.02 3.89
C CYS A 40 -2.01 4.53 3.65
N VAL A 41 -2.91 5.21 4.36
CA VAL A 41 -2.98 6.68 4.39
C VAL A 41 -2.81 7.13 5.82
N ILE A 42 -1.81 7.99 6.07
CA ILE A 42 -1.54 8.55 7.38
C ILE A 42 -1.58 10.08 7.30
N ARG A 43 -2.21 10.68 8.28
CA ARG A 43 -2.15 12.09 8.60
C ARG A 43 -1.24 12.29 9.80
N ALA A 44 -0.27 13.19 9.69
CA ALA A 44 0.55 13.67 10.80
C ALA A 44 0.16 15.09 11.17
N GLU A 45 0.25 15.41 12.46
CA GLU A 45 -0.04 16.71 13.03
C GLU A 45 1.12 17.14 13.93
N LEU A 46 1.49 18.40 13.82
CA LEU A 46 2.41 19.04 14.75
C LEU A 46 1.60 19.98 15.65
N TRP A 47 1.72 19.78 16.93
CA TRP A 47 1.04 20.55 17.97
C TRP A 47 2.03 21.31 18.81
N LEU A 48 1.72 22.57 19.06
CA LEU A 48 2.42 23.39 20.02
C LEU A 48 1.38 23.84 21.04
N ASP A 49 1.58 23.46 22.28
CA ASP A 49 0.57 23.54 23.34
C ASP A 49 -0.71 22.83 22.89
N ASP A 50 -1.85 23.52 22.77
CA ASP A 50 -3.12 22.96 22.35
C ASP A 50 -3.51 23.37 20.92
N ILE A 51 -2.58 23.91 20.15
CA ILE A 51 -2.80 24.37 18.77
C ILE A 51 -2.11 23.43 17.78
N CYS A 52 -2.88 22.91 16.82
CA CYS A 52 -2.31 22.22 15.67
C CYS A 52 -1.74 23.25 14.69
N ILE A 53 -0.42 23.32 14.60
CA ILE A 53 0.29 24.32 13.77
C ILE A 53 0.56 23.86 12.34
N ALA A 54 0.62 22.56 12.11
CA ALA A 54 0.83 22.00 10.78
C ALA A 54 0.29 20.58 10.66
N THR A 55 -0.09 20.21 9.44
CA THR A 55 -0.51 18.84 9.08
C THR A 55 0.26 18.37 7.86
N GLY A 56 0.43 17.04 7.74
CA GLY A 56 0.99 16.38 6.56
C GLY A 56 0.24 15.08 6.28
N TYR A 57 0.08 14.74 5.00
CA TYR A 57 -0.54 13.49 4.57
C TYR A 57 0.44 12.70 3.72
N ALA A 58 0.41 11.39 3.84
CA ALA A 58 1.12 10.49 2.96
C ALA A 58 0.25 9.29 2.62
N GLU A 59 0.57 8.69 1.49
CA GLU A 59 -0.02 7.45 1.01
C GLU A 59 1.09 6.50 0.60
N GLU A 60 1.00 5.25 1.01
CA GLU A 60 1.89 4.16 0.60
C GLU A 60 1.08 2.92 0.25
N VAL A 61 1.55 2.19 -0.77
CA VAL A 61 0.92 0.95 -1.22
C VAL A 61 1.73 -0.24 -0.73
N ARG A 62 1.07 -1.20 -0.09
CA ARG A 62 1.69 -2.45 0.38
C ARG A 62 2.35 -3.19 -0.79
N GLY A 63 3.59 -3.60 -0.62
CA GLY A 63 4.34 -4.31 -1.64
C GLY A 63 4.90 -3.44 -2.77
N ALA A 64 4.59 -2.14 -2.83
CA ALA A 64 5.23 -1.22 -3.76
C ALA A 64 6.68 -0.96 -3.30
N GLY A 65 7.62 -1.67 -3.93
CA GLY A 65 9.03 -1.62 -3.59
C GLY A 65 9.41 -2.44 -2.36
N ASN A 66 10.73 -2.50 -2.09
CA ASN A 66 11.27 -3.37 -1.04
C ASN A 66 10.86 -2.94 0.38
N VAL A 67 10.81 -1.64 0.66
CA VAL A 67 10.44 -1.10 1.97
C VAL A 67 8.96 -1.37 2.26
N ASN A 68 8.08 -1.08 1.30
CA ASN A 68 6.64 -1.23 1.48
C ASN A 68 6.16 -2.69 1.49
N ARG A 69 7.04 -3.64 1.23
CA ARG A 69 6.74 -5.07 1.37
C ARG A 69 6.62 -5.50 2.82
N THR A 70 7.40 -4.92 3.71
CA THR A 70 7.46 -5.26 5.15
C THR A 70 7.07 -4.11 6.06
N SER A 71 7.26 -2.85 5.65
CA SER A 71 7.19 -1.66 6.51
C SER A 71 6.45 -0.50 5.81
N HIS A 72 5.33 -0.80 5.12
CA HIS A 72 4.59 0.25 4.39
C HIS A 72 3.89 1.24 5.32
N VAL A 73 3.50 0.82 6.52
CA VAL A 73 2.86 1.70 7.52
C VAL A 73 3.89 2.67 8.09
N GLU A 74 5.05 2.16 8.53
CA GLU A 74 6.14 2.97 9.09
C GLU A 74 6.71 3.94 8.06
N ASN A 75 6.80 3.49 6.79
CA ASN A 75 7.23 4.35 5.69
C ASN A 75 6.19 5.46 5.40
N CYS A 76 4.90 5.14 5.44
CA CYS A 76 3.82 6.10 5.28
C CYS A 76 3.82 7.13 6.42
N GLU A 77 4.01 6.69 7.66
CA GLU A 77 4.10 7.55 8.83
C GLU A 77 5.28 8.52 8.74
N THR A 78 6.47 8.02 8.42
CA THR A 78 7.67 8.85 8.23
C THR A 78 7.45 9.91 7.14
N SER A 79 6.83 9.54 6.02
CA SER A 79 6.50 10.46 4.93
C SER A 79 5.49 11.54 5.38
N ALA A 80 4.45 11.15 6.14
CA ALA A 80 3.45 12.09 6.66
C ALA A 80 4.07 13.10 7.63
N VAL A 81 4.91 12.63 8.57
CA VAL A 81 5.64 13.48 9.52
C VAL A 81 6.57 14.44 8.78
N GLY A 82 7.33 13.95 7.78
CA GLY A 82 8.21 14.79 6.96
C GLY A 82 7.46 15.93 6.27
N ARG A 83 6.25 15.68 5.78
CA ARG A 83 5.39 16.71 5.17
C ARG A 83 4.85 17.70 6.19
N ALA A 84 4.43 17.24 7.36
CA ALA A 84 3.98 18.13 8.44
C ALA A 84 5.11 19.06 8.89
N LEU A 85 6.32 18.53 9.07
CA LEU A 85 7.54 19.32 9.40
C LEU A 85 7.85 20.36 8.31
N ALA A 86 7.79 19.96 7.03
CA ALA A 86 8.02 20.87 5.92
C ALA A 86 6.97 22.01 5.88
N ASN A 87 5.71 21.72 6.23
CA ASN A 87 4.64 22.72 6.30
C ASN A 87 4.81 23.67 7.50
N ALA A 88 5.45 23.22 8.60
CA ALA A 88 5.80 24.03 9.73
C ALA A 88 7.11 24.85 9.53
N GLY A 89 7.73 24.80 8.32
CA GLY A 89 8.97 25.52 8.03
C GLY A 89 10.26 24.70 8.22
N TYR A 90 10.17 23.45 8.67
CA TYR A 90 11.31 22.53 8.83
C TYR A 90 11.54 21.70 7.55
N ALA A 91 11.57 22.40 6.41
CA ALA A 91 11.93 21.83 5.12
C ALA A 91 13.42 21.98 4.94
N GLY A 92 14.33 21.24 5.03
CA GLY A 92 15.77 21.36 4.74
C GLY A 92 16.35 22.77 4.62
N SER A 93 17.65 22.91 4.61
CA SER A 93 18.33 24.21 4.54
C SER A 93 18.15 24.95 3.21
N ASP A 94 17.77 24.24 2.15
CA ASP A 94 17.52 24.82 0.82
C ASP A 94 16.00 24.80 0.55
N VAL A 95 15.42 25.98 0.37
CA VAL A 95 13.98 26.15 0.07
C VAL A 95 13.53 25.44 -1.23
N ASN A 96 14.46 25.20 -2.14
CA ASN A 96 14.21 24.45 -3.37
C ASN A 96 14.24 22.94 -3.16
N LYS A 97 14.74 22.46 -2.01
CA LYS A 97 14.85 21.05 -1.65
C LYS A 97 13.88 20.68 -0.52
N ARG A 98 12.65 21.13 -0.66
CA ARG A 98 11.56 20.91 0.30
C ARG A 98 11.24 19.44 0.58
N PRO A 99 11.30 18.51 -0.41
CA PRO A 99 11.14 17.08 -0.13
C PRO A 99 12.18 16.56 0.86
N SER A 100 11.83 15.54 1.63
CA SER A 100 12.78 14.87 2.51
C SER A 100 13.66 13.88 1.72
N ARG A 101 14.73 13.39 2.34
CA ARG A 101 15.59 12.36 1.77
C ARG A 101 14.78 11.08 1.46
N GLU A 102 13.84 10.73 2.32
CA GLU A 102 12.96 9.58 2.15
C GLU A 102 12.06 9.72 0.93
N GLU A 103 11.46 10.91 0.73
CA GLU A 103 10.63 11.20 -0.45
C GLU A 103 11.47 11.14 -1.74
N MET A 104 12.68 11.71 -1.73
CA MET A 104 13.56 11.69 -2.90
C MET A 104 14.12 10.29 -3.19
N SER A 105 14.35 9.47 -2.16
CA SER A 105 14.70 8.06 -2.32
C SER A 105 13.58 7.27 -3.01
N LYS A 106 12.31 7.59 -2.72
CA LYS A 106 11.15 7.01 -3.40
C LYS A 106 11.14 7.39 -4.89
N VAL A 107 11.34 8.67 -5.20
CA VAL A 107 11.43 9.15 -6.61
C VAL A 107 12.57 8.46 -7.35
N GLN A 108 13.74 8.32 -6.74
CA GLN A 108 14.88 7.64 -7.35
C GLN A 108 14.59 6.16 -7.65
N ARG A 109 13.95 5.44 -6.72
CA ARG A 109 13.55 4.04 -6.92
C ARG A 109 12.54 3.90 -8.05
N MET A 110 11.56 4.80 -8.14
CA MET A 110 10.58 4.84 -9.24
C MET A 110 11.26 5.09 -10.59
N ALA A 111 12.17 6.05 -10.65
CA ALA A 111 12.91 6.40 -11.87
C ALA A 111 13.87 5.28 -12.34
N SER A 112 14.46 4.52 -11.41
CA SER A 112 15.36 3.40 -11.73
C SER A 112 14.62 2.12 -12.12
N GLY A 113 13.29 2.11 -12.11
CA GLY A 113 12.49 0.90 -12.39
C GLY A 113 12.65 -0.21 -11.34
N THR A 114 13.35 0.07 -10.22
CA THR A 114 13.52 -0.87 -9.11
C THR A 114 12.25 -0.96 -8.25
N ASP A 115 11.37 0.03 -8.36
CA ASP A 115 10.02 -0.03 -7.83
C ASP A 115 9.13 -0.79 -8.84
N LYS A 116 9.46 -2.04 -9.05
CA LYS A 116 8.59 -2.93 -9.81
C LYS A 116 7.27 -2.94 -9.05
N ARG A 117 6.23 -2.35 -9.62
CA ARG A 117 4.84 -2.73 -9.33
C ARG A 117 4.87 -4.24 -9.12
N LEU A 118 4.16 -4.72 -8.11
CA LEU A 118 3.99 -6.17 -7.92
C LEU A 118 3.97 -6.80 -9.31
N PRO A 119 4.85 -7.75 -9.62
CA PRO A 119 4.85 -8.32 -10.94
C PRO A 119 3.41 -8.70 -11.21
N GLU A 120 2.83 -8.16 -12.29
CA GLU A 120 1.61 -8.76 -12.84
C GLU A 120 1.88 -10.25 -12.76
N VAL A 121 1.03 -10.98 -12.05
CA VAL A 121 1.17 -12.43 -11.97
C VAL A 121 0.96 -12.91 -13.39
N ARG A 122 2.02 -12.85 -14.19
CA ARG A 122 2.01 -13.46 -15.52
C ARG A 122 1.89 -14.95 -15.27
N ILE A 123 0.70 -15.43 -15.50
CA ILE A 123 0.44 -16.86 -15.51
C ILE A 123 1.30 -17.40 -16.62
N THR A 124 2.48 -17.95 -16.26
CA THR A 124 3.47 -18.43 -17.22
C THR A 124 2.99 -19.63 -18.01
N GLN A 125 1.89 -20.24 -17.61
CA GLN A 125 1.20 -21.35 -18.27
C GLN A 125 -0.30 -21.22 -17.94
N PRO A 126 -1.08 -20.37 -18.67
CA PRO A 126 -2.51 -20.19 -18.40
C PRO A 126 -3.29 -21.50 -18.56
N ASP A 127 -2.89 -22.36 -19.48
CA ASP A 127 -3.53 -23.66 -19.78
C ASP A 127 -3.10 -24.79 -18.84
N GLY A 128 -2.12 -24.56 -17.96
CA GLY A 128 -1.71 -25.53 -16.94
C GLY A 128 -2.77 -25.67 -15.84
N VAL A 129 -2.89 -26.87 -15.25
CA VAL A 129 -3.81 -27.13 -14.12
C VAL A 129 -3.54 -26.16 -12.96
N ALA A 130 -4.61 -25.67 -12.35
CA ALA A 130 -4.51 -24.77 -11.19
C ALA A 130 -3.77 -25.44 -10.04
N SER A 131 -2.95 -24.66 -9.34
CA SER A 131 -2.22 -25.16 -8.18
C SER A 131 -3.17 -25.43 -7.02
N GLU A 132 -2.78 -26.36 -6.15
CA GLU A 132 -3.53 -26.67 -4.94
C GLU A 132 -3.77 -25.41 -4.06
N LYS A 133 -2.80 -24.49 -4.01
CA LYS A 133 -2.95 -23.20 -3.32
C LYS A 133 -4.04 -22.33 -3.93
N GLN A 134 -4.13 -22.26 -5.26
CA GLN A 134 -5.19 -21.52 -5.95
C GLN A 134 -6.56 -22.13 -5.67
N ILE A 135 -6.67 -23.45 -5.76
CA ILE A 135 -7.91 -24.19 -5.49
C ILE A 135 -8.37 -23.96 -4.03
N ASN A 136 -7.46 -24.08 -3.07
CA ASN A 136 -7.80 -23.87 -1.65
C ASN A 136 -8.22 -22.42 -1.37
N TYR A 137 -7.59 -21.45 -2.04
CA TYR A 137 -7.98 -20.05 -1.91
C TYR A 137 -9.37 -19.79 -2.50
N ILE A 138 -9.69 -20.34 -3.67
CA ILE A 138 -11.04 -20.26 -4.24
C ILE A 138 -12.07 -20.90 -3.30
N LYS A 139 -11.78 -22.07 -2.73
CA LYS A 139 -12.66 -22.73 -1.76
C LYS A 139 -12.95 -21.83 -0.54
N SER A 140 -11.95 -21.08 -0.06
CA SER A 140 -12.15 -20.15 1.04
C SER A 140 -13.04 -18.96 0.65
N LEU A 141 -12.86 -18.40 -0.54
CA LEU A 141 -13.68 -17.29 -1.05
C LEU A 141 -15.14 -17.72 -1.31
N LEU A 142 -15.35 -18.90 -1.88
CA LEU A 142 -16.70 -19.45 -2.09
C LEU A 142 -17.44 -19.64 -0.77
N ARG A 143 -16.76 -20.14 0.28
CA ARG A 143 -17.36 -20.28 1.62
C ARG A 143 -17.72 -18.92 2.22
N ALA A 144 -16.81 -17.94 2.09
CA ALA A 144 -17.03 -16.59 2.64
C ALA A 144 -18.20 -15.86 1.96
N GLY A 145 -18.43 -16.13 0.66
CA GLY A 145 -19.52 -15.56 -0.13
C GLY A 145 -20.79 -16.44 -0.17
N GLU A 146 -20.81 -17.56 0.56
CA GLU A 146 -21.92 -18.54 0.57
C GLU A 146 -22.28 -19.07 -0.84
N PHE A 147 -21.31 -19.13 -1.75
CA PHE A 147 -21.50 -19.65 -3.10
C PHE A 147 -21.33 -21.18 -3.15
N PRO A 148 -22.11 -21.88 -4.01
CA PRO A 148 -21.94 -23.30 -4.22
C PRO A 148 -20.59 -23.60 -4.88
N ARG A 149 -20.00 -24.75 -4.52
CA ARG A 149 -18.74 -25.20 -5.13
C ARG A 149 -19.00 -25.70 -6.56
N PRO A 150 -18.29 -25.17 -7.57
CA PRO A 150 -18.36 -25.72 -8.93
C PRO A 150 -17.86 -27.17 -9.01
N ALA A 151 -18.53 -28.00 -9.79
CA ALA A 151 -18.17 -29.43 -9.93
C ALA A 151 -16.77 -29.63 -10.52
N ASN A 152 -16.35 -28.74 -11.43
CA ASN A 152 -15.06 -28.81 -12.14
C ASN A 152 -13.93 -28.08 -11.41
N LEU A 153 -14.12 -27.61 -10.17
CA LEU A 153 -13.14 -26.75 -9.46
C LEU A 153 -11.74 -27.37 -9.36
N ASP A 154 -11.63 -28.67 -9.21
CA ASP A 154 -10.33 -29.35 -9.04
C ASP A 154 -9.61 -29.60 -10.38
N SER A 155 -10.24 -29.32 -11.52
CA SER A 155 -9.69 -29.53 -12.87
C SER A 155 -9.53 -28.25 -13.69
N ILE A 156 -9.82 -27.07 -13.11
CA ILE A 156 -9.68 -25.79 -13.81
C ILE A 156 -8.23 -25.46 -14.09
N THR A 157 -8.01 -24.68 -15.13
CA THR A 157 -6.69 -24.14 -15.48
C THR A 157 -6.27 -23.01 -14.53
N LYS A 158 -4.98 -22.66 -14.54
CA LYS A 158 -4.46 -21.51 -13.78
C LYS A 158 -5.11 -20.20 -14.22
N GLY A 159 -5.43 -20.05 -15.50
CA GLY A 159 -6.13 -18.90 -16.08
C GLY A 159 -7.54 -18.78 -15.52
N GLU A 160 -8.30 -19.86 -15.58
CA GLU A 160 -9.67 -19.92 -15.05
C GLU A 160 -9.68 -19.68 -13.52
N ALA A 161 -8.74 -20.26 -12.79
CA ALA A 161 -8.59 -20.03 -11.35
C ALA A 161 -8.34 -18.56 -11.01
N SER A 162 -7.49 -17.88 -11.78
CA SER A 162 -7.23 -16.46 -11.59
C SER A 162 -8.47 -15.62 -11.88
N ALA A 163 -9.14 -15.86 -13.01
CA ALA A 163 -10.37 -15.16 -13.37
C ALA A 163 -11.48 -15.36 -12.33
N MET A 164 -11.59 -16.58 -11.77
CA MET A 164 -12.57 -16.89 -10.73
C MET A 164 -12.25 -16.16 -9.41
N VAL A 165 -10.98 -16.07 -9.01
CA VAL A 165 -10.55 -15.28 -7.83
C VAL A 165 -10.92 -13.82 -8.00
N ASP A 166 -10.65 -13.24 -9.17
CA ASP A 166 -10.95 -11.84 -9.44
C ASP A 166 -12.47 -11.59 -9.44
N ALA A 167 -13.25 -12.48 -10.03
CA ALA A 167 -14.72 -12.38 -10.03
C ALA A 167 -15.31 -12.47 -8.61
N LEU A 168 -14.78 -13.38 -7.76
CA LEU A 168 -15.22 -13.53 -6.37
C LEU A 168 -14.86 -12.30 -5.52
N LYS A 169 -13.66 -11.74 -5.69
CA LYS A 169 -13.24 -10.53 -4.99
C LYS A 169 -14.03 -9.28 -5.39
N ASN A 170 -14.34 -9.17 -6.68
CA ASN A 170 -15.05 -8.01 -7.23
C ASN A 170 -16.58 -8.13 -7.12
N GLY A 171 -17.11 -9.23 -6.55
CA GLY A 171 -18.55 -9.45 -6.43
C GLY A 171 -19.27 -9.71 -7.77
N THR A 172 -18.52 -10.05 -8.82
CA THR A 172 -19.07 -10.31 -10.17
C THR A 172 -19.23 -11.80 -10.48
N TYR A 173 -18.87 -12.68 -9.53
CA TYR A 173 -18.97 -14.11 -9.70
C TYR A 173 -20.43 -14.55 -9.82
N LYS A 174 -20.73 -15.31 -10.89
CA LYS A 174 -22.02 -15.97 -11.10
C LYS A 174 -21.77 -17.47 -11.05
N PRO A 175 -22.40 -18.22 -10.12
CA PRO A 175 -22.28 -19.67 -10.10
C PRO A 175 -22.85 -20.25 -11.40
N PRO A 176 -22.28 -21.35 -11.92
CA PRO A 176 -22.82 -22.03 -13.06
C PRO A 176 -24.27 -22.47 -12.74
N VAL A 177 -25.18 -22.17 -13.65
CA VAL A 177 -26.57 -22.65 -13.57
C VAL A 177 -26.53 -24.16 -13.84
N ASN A 178 -26.95 -24.96 -12.88
CA ASN A 178 -27.18 -26.39 -13.15
C ASN A 178 -28.42 -26.51 -14.01
N ASP A 179 -28.24 -26.65 -15.31
CA ASP A 179 -29.32 -26.98 -16.26
C ASP A 179 -29.77 -28.43 -16.09
N GLY A 180 -30.17 -28.82 -14.91
CA GLY A 180 -30.47 -30.24 -14.58
C GLY A 180 -31.49 -30.47 -13.50
N GLU A 181 -32.42 -29.55 -13.27
CA GLU A 181 -33.67 -29.86 -12.55
C GLU A 181 -34.85 -29.23 -13.30
N GLU A 182 -35.50 -30.02 -14.18
CA GLU A 182 -36.85 -29.72 -14.57
C GLU A 182 -37.76 -29.82 -13.34
N PRO A 183 -38.64 -28.83 -13.11
CA PRO A 183 -39.63 -28.95 -12.04
C PRO A 183 -40.70 -29.94 -12.45
N PHE A 184 -40.87 -31.00 -11.67
CA PHE A 184 -42.06 -31.81 -11.69
C PHE A 184 -43.25 -31.04 -11.11
#